data_8cb0bc91a705a8cd4fa08a7d1863f81d
#
_entry.id   8cb0bc91a705a8cd4fa08a7d1863f81d
#
_cell.length_a   1.000
_cell.length_b   1.000
_cell.length_c   1.000
_cell.angle_alpha   90.00
_cell.angle_beta   90.00
_cell.angle_gamma   90.00
#
_symmetry.space_group_name_H-M   'P 1'
#
loop_
_entity.id
_entity.type
_entity.pdbx_description
1 polymer ?
#
loop_
_entity_poly.entity_id
_entity_poly.type
_entity_poly.pdbx_seq_one_letter_code
_entity_poly.pdbx_strand_id
1 'polypeptide(L)'
;MNLQVFGLSKSFKGKKVLDNINLSFTPGIYALLGINGAGKTTLIKCLIGVLKPDEGEVAFEGEDITKNPREYRCNIGYMAQYATYYPVYTVYEFMQYICALNEIKKGQRDQLIRDVLKEVNLLDEKDKKIRNLSGGMRQRLSLIHI
;
A
#
# COMPACT_ATOMS: atom_id res chain seq x y z
N MET A 1 -16.50 -2.27 -9.09
CA MET A 1 -15.34 -2.77 -8.30
C MET A 1 -15.88 -3.57 -7.14
N ASN A 2 -15.53 -4.85 -7.04
CA ASN A 2 -16.03 -5.77 -6.02
C ASN A 2 -14.84 -6.58 -5.47
N LEU A 3 -14.63 -6.53 -4.15
CA LEU A 3 -13.62 -7.31 -3.45
C LEU A 3 -14.33 -8.23 -2.45
N GLN A 4 -14.10 -9.52 -2.55
CA GLN A 4 -14.75 -10.52 -1.73
C GLN A 4 -13.73 -11.38 -0.99
N VAL A 5 -14.08 -11.83 0.19
CA VAL A 5 -13.27 -12.67 1.06
C VAL A 5 -14.12 -13.87 1.46
N PHE A 6 -13.61 -15.06 1.24
CA PHE A 6 -14.33 -16.30 1.51
C PHE A 6 -13.51 -17.19 2.45
N GLY A 7 -14.05 -17.41 3.67
CA GLY A 7 -13.49 -18.34 4.64
C GLY A 7 -12.05 -18.10 5.07
N LEU A 8 -11.59 -16.84 5.00
CA LEU A 8 -10.19 -16.50 5.17
C LEU A 8 -9.71 -16.74 6.59
N SER A 9 -8.72 -17.62 6.75
CA SER A 9 -8.07 -17.94 8.02
C SER A 9 -6.57 -17.74 7.95
N LYS A 10 -5.96 -17.26 9.04
CA LYS A 10 -4.52 -17.08 9.18
C LYS A 10 -4.05 -17.31 10.60
N SER A 11 -2.99 -18.12 10.72
CA SER A 11 -2.34 -18.41 11.99
C SER A 11 -0.86 -18.04 11.95
N PHE A 12 -0.30 -17.70 13.11
CA PHE A 12 1.13 -17.47 13.30
C PHE A 12 1.60 -18.27 14.52
N LYS A 13 2.59 -19.15 14.33
CA LYS A 13 3.15 -19.97 15.42
C LYS A 13 2.07 -20.70 16.23
N GLY A 14 1.06 -21.28 15.54
CA GLY A 14 -0.04 -22.00 16.16
C GLY A 14 -1.16 -21.14 16.74
N LYS A 15 -1.02 -19.81 16.78
CA LYS A 15 -2.09 -18.90 17.21
C LYS A 15 -2.91 -18.42 16.00
N LYS A 16 -4.19 -18.75 15.98
CA LYS A 16 -5.14 -18.26 14.98
C LYS A 16 -5.38 -16.77 15.19
N VAL A 17 -5.16 -15.96 14.14
CA VAL A 17 -5.29 -14.50 14.13
C VAL A 17 -6.50 -14.07 13.31
N LEU A 18 -6.77 -14.77 12.21
CA LEU A 18 -8.00 -14.67 11.44
C LEU A 18 -8.66 -16.02 11.42
N ASP A 19 -9.97 -16.08 11.60
CA ASP A 19 -10.74 -17.32 11.69
C ASP A 19 -12.00 -17.20 10.84
N ASN A 20 -12.02 -17.89 9.70
CA ASN A 20 -13.17 -18.02 8.81
C ASN A 20 -13.84 -16.67 8.46
N ILE A 21 -13.03 -15.67 8.12
CA ILE A 21 -13.51 -14.32 7.79
C ILE A 21 -14.18 -14.32 6.42
N ASN A 22 -15.42 -13.83 6.38
CA ASN A 22 -16.20 -13.64 5.16
C ASN A 22 -16.61 -12.17 5.04
N LEU A 23 -16.22 -11.50 3.95
CA LEU A 23 -16.49 -10.09 3.72
C LEU A 23 -16.81 -9.84 2.24
N SER A 24 -17.60 -8.81 1.99
CA SER A 24 -17.85 -8.32 0.64
C SER A 24 -17.80 -6.80 0.65
N PHE A 25 -16.98 -6.24 -0.23
CA PHE A 25 -16.80 -4.80 -0.39
C PHE A 25 -17.28 -4.36 -1.77
N THR A 26 -18.22 -3.47 -1.78
CA THR A 26 -18.65 -2.71 -2.97
C THR A 26 -18.01 -1.32 -2.94
N PRO A 27 -18.13 -0.48 -3.98
CA PRO A 27 -17.60 0.88 -3.92
C PRO A 27 -18.13 1.65 -2.71
N GLY A 28 -17.21 2.20 -1.90
CA GLY A 28 -17.54 2.90 -0.67
C GLY A 28 -16.33 3.11 0.24
N ILE A 29 -16.55 3.72 1.38
CA ILE A 29 -15.54 3.92 2.43
C ILE A 29 -15.86 2.98 3.59
N TYR A 30 -14.88 2.17 3.98
CA TYR A 30 -15.00 1.19 5.05
C TYR A 30 -14.02 1.49 6.18
N ALA A 31 -14.47 1.41 7.42
CA ALA A 31 -13.63 1.53 8.61
C ALA A 31 -13.47 0.16 9.27
N LEU A 32 -12.23 -0.30 9.42
CA LEU A 32 -11.91 -1.53 10.14
C LEU A 32 -11.57 -1.21 11.60
N LEU A 33 -12.51 -1.42 12.51
CA LEU A 33 -12.37 -1.13 13.94
C LEU A 33 -12.01 -2.39 14.74
N GLY A 34 -11.31 -2.20 15.84
CA GLY A 34 -10.93 -3.28 16.75
C GLY A 34 -9.71 -2.91 17.60
N ILE A 35 -9.52 -3.62 18.70
CA ILE A 35 -8.38 -3.43 19.61
C ILE A 35 -7.05 -3.79 18.95
N ASN A 36 -5.95 -3.37 19.55
CA ASN A 36 -4.62 -3.77 19.08
C ASN A 36 -4.46 -5.29 19.20
N GLY A 37 -3.91 -5.92 18.16
CA GLY A 37 -3.77 -7.38 18.10
C GLY A 37 -4.99 -8.14 17.56
N ALA A 38 -6.10 -7.45 17.23
CA ALA A 38 -7.31 -8.10 16.68
C ALA A 38 -7.16 -8.62 15.23
N GLY A 39 -5.98 -8.57 14.63
CA GLY A 39 -5.75 -9.10 13.28
C GLY A 39 -6.00 -8.11 12.13
N LYS A 40 -6.35 -6.84 12.40
CA LYS A 40 -6.64 -5.82 11.38
C LYS A 40 -5.55 -5.71 10.31
N THR A 41 -4.30 -5.54 10.73
CA THR A 41 -3.15 -5.45 9.81
C THR A 41 -2.93 -6.75 9.04
N THR A 42 -3.20 -7.90 9.66
CA THR A 42 -3.11 -9.21 9.01
C THR A 42 -4.16 -9.34 7.90
N LEU A 43 -5.40 -8.94 8.19
CA LEU A 43 -6.48 -8.93 7.21
C LEU A 43 -6.11 -8.02 6.03
N ILE A 44 -5.71 -6.77 6.29
CA ILE A 44 -5.30 -5.84 5.22
C ILE A 44 -4.18 -6.44 4.36
N LYS A 45 -3.16 -7.06 4.98
CA LYS A 45 -2.06 -7.70 4.25
C LYS A 45 -2.52 -8.88 3.38
N CYS A 46 -3.55 -9.62 3.81
CA CYS A 46 -4.16 -10.65 2.98
C CYS A 46 -4.95 -10.02 1.82
N LEU A 47 -5.74 -8.96 2.09
CA LEU A 47 -6.51 -8.25 1.07
C LEU A 47 -5.64 -7.68 -0.04
N ILE A 48 -4.47 -7.14 0.27
CA ILE A 48 -3.55 -6.56 -0.73
C ILE A 48 -2.60 -7.61 -1.36
N GLY A 49 -2.78 -8.89 -1.03
CA GLY A 49 -1.98 -9.98 -1.61
C GLY A 49 -0.50 -10.02 -1.17
N VAL A 50 -0.14 -9.34 -0.07
CA VAL A 50 1.21 -9.38 0.52
C VAL A 50 1.37 -10.60 1.42
N LEU A 51 0.30 -11.03 2.08
CA LEU A 51 0.27 -12.20 2.96
C LEU A 51 -0.69 -13.24 2.41
N LYS A 52 -0.19 -14.44 2.16
CA LYS A 52 -1.05 -15.57 1.74
C LYS A 52 -1.83 -16.08 2.95
N PRO A 53 -3.16 -16.24 2.87
CA PRO A 53 -3.93 -16.92 3.90
C PRO A 53 -3.55 -18.40 4.00
N ASP A 54 -3.86 -19.02 5.13
CA ASP A 54 -3.67 -20.47 5.31
C ASP A 54 -4.87 -21.23 4.74
N GLU A 55 -6.07 -20.66 4.85
CA GLU A 55 -7.32 -21.17 4.29
C GLU A 55 -8.15 -20.02 3.70
N GLY A 56 -9.04 -20.36 2.79
CA GLY A 56 -9.90 -19.40 2.12
C GLY A 56 -9.21 -18.62 1.03
N GLU A 57 -9.92 -17.66 0.47
CA GLU A 57 -9.44 -16.88 -0.66
C GLU A 57 -9.92 -15.42 -0.61
N VAL A 58 -9.22 -14.57 -1.35
CA VAL A 58 -9.63 -13.21 -1.67
C VAL A 58 -9.87 -13.13 -3.16
N ALA A 59 -11.05 -12.70 -3.57
CA ALA A 59 -11.43 -12.52 -4.97
C ALA A 59 -11.64 -11.04 -5.30
N PHE A 60 -11.06 -10.59 -6.41
CA PHE A 60 -11.26 -9.26 -6.97
C PHE A 60 -11.93 -9.38 -8.33
N GLU A 61 -13.08 -8.73 -8.51
CA GLU A 61 -13.92 -8.86 -9.73
C GLU A 61 -14.24 -10.32 -10.10
N GLY A 62 -14.40 -11.17 -9.09
CA GLY A 62 -14.70 -12.60 -9.26
C GLY A 62 -13.49 -13.49 -9.52
N GLU A 63 -12.27 -12.94 -9.57
CA GLU A 63 -11.04 -13.70 -9.75
C GLU A 63 -10.20 -13.75 -8.48
N ASP A 64 -9.71 -14.95 -8.11
CA ASP A 64 -8.77 -15.11 -7.02
C ASP A 64 -7.49 -14.29 -7.29
N ILE A 65 -7.17 -13.37 -6.36
CA ILE A 65 -6.00 -12.47 -6.47
C ILE A 65 -4.66 -13.20 -6.57
N THR A 66 -4.61 -14.49 -6.19
CA THR A 66 -3.39 -15.30 -6.28
C THR A 66 -3.11 -15.80 -7.68
N LYS A 67 -4.09 -15.81 -8.59
CA LYS A 67 -3.92 -16.24 -9.98
C LYS A 67 -3.11 -15.26 -10.80
N ASN A 68 -3.35 -13.96 -10.60
CA ASN A 68 -2.59 -12.90 -11.27
C ASN A 68 -2.22 -11.76 -10.30
N PRO A 69 -1.28 -12.01 -9.36
CA PRO A 69 -0.97 -11.06 -8.30
C PRO A 69 -0.38 -9.73 -8.79
N ARG A 70 0.27 -9.73 -9.96
CA ARG A 70 0.83 -8.51 -10.55
C ARG A 70 -0.28 -7.59 -11.04
N GLU A 71 -1.21 -8.11 -11.81
CA GLU A 71 -2.36 -7.36 -12.33
C GLU A 71 -3.23 -6.83 -11.20
N TYR A 72 -3.51 -7.67 -10.20
CA TYR A 72 -4.26 -7.23 -9.02
C TYR A 72 -3.59 -6.03 -8.33
N ARG A 73 -2.27 -6.10 -8.09
CA ARG A 73 -1.54 -5.01 -7.44
C ARG A 73 -1.50 -3.72 -8.24
N CYS A 74 -1.62 -3.77 -9.57
CA CYS A 74 -1.76 -2.57 -10.40
C CYS A 74 -3.10 -1.85 -10.21
N ASN A 75 -4.10 -2.53 -9.64
CA ASN A 75 -5.43 -1.98 -9.40
C ASN A 75 -5.66 -1.50 -7.96
N ILE A 76 -4.66 -1.61 -7.09
CA ILE A 76 -4.76 -1.21 -5.69
C ILE A 76 -3.67 -0.23 -5.30
N GLY A 77 -4.01 0.70 -4.42
CA GLY A 77 -3.06 1.52 -3.68
C GLY A 77 -3.00 1.07 -2.21
N TYR A 78 -1.81 1.05 -1.63
CA TYR A 78 -1.62 0.71 -0.22
C TYR A 78 -0.72 1.70 0.48
N MET A 79 -1.22 2.35 1.50
CA MET A 79 -0.43 3.19 2.39
C MET A 79 -0.14 2.44 3.69
N ALA A 80 1.11 2.11 3.91
CA ALA A 80 1.55 1.46 5.14
C ALA A 80 1.47 2.41 6.35
N GLN A 81 1.19 1.86 7.53
CA GLN A 81 1.20 2.63 8.79
C GLN A 81 2.56 3.30 9.06
N TYR A 82 3.64 2.63 8.67
CA TYR A 82 5.00 3.15 8.73
C TYR A 82 5.62 3.02 7.35
N ALA A 83 5.75 4.14 6.66
CA ALA A 83 6.45 4.15 5.38
C ALA A 83 7.97 4.07 5.61
N THR A 84 8.61 3.17 4.89
CA THR A 84 10.07 3.03 4.90
C THR A 84 10.68 3.97 3.88
N TYR A 85 11.54 4.86 4.33
CA TYR A 85 12.26 5.79 3.48
C TYR A 85 13.76 5.53 3.54
N TYR A 86 14.46 5.98 2.53
CA TYR A 86 15.92 6.11 2.57
C TYR A 86 16.30 7.50 3.11
N PRO A 87 16.67 7.63 4.39
CA PRO A 87 16.83 8.93 5.06
C PRO A 87 17.89 9.85 4.43
N VAL A 88 18.83 9.25 3.72
CA VAL A 88 19.96 9.94 3.06
C VAL A 88 19.60 10.54 1.71
N TYR A 89 18.53 10.07 1.07
CA TYR A 89 18.06 10.59 -0.20
C TYR A 89 17.37 11.94 0.00
N THR A 90 17.47 12.81 -1.00
CA THR A 90 16.54 13.92 -1.14
C THR A 90 15.15 13.41 -1.52
N VAL A 91 14.13 14.23 -1.34
CA VAL A 91 12.77 13.89 -1.80
C VAL A 91 12.77 13.56 -3.29
N TYR A 92 13.47 14.36 -4.09
CA TYR A 92 13.57 14.16 -5.54
C TYR A 92 14.29 12.85 -5.91
N GLU A 93 15.44 12.55 -5.29
CA GLU A 93 16.16 11.28 -5.51
C GLU A 93 15.30 10.07 -5.15
N PHE A 94 14.56 10.15 -4.05
CA PHE A 94 13.63 9.11 -3.65
C PHE A 94 12.52 8.90 -4.69
N MET A 95 11.94 9.98 -5.19
CA MET A 95 10.92 9.91 -6.25
C MET A 95 11.48 9.34 -7.56
N GLN A 96 12.71 9.68 -7.93
CA GLN A 96 13.40 9.06 -9.07
C GLN A 96 13.57 7.55 -8.90
N TYR A 97 13.90 7.11 -7.69
CA TYR A 97 13.99 5.70 -7.35
C TYR A 97 12.62 4.99 -7.48
N ILE A 98 11.56 5.59 -6.95
CA ILE A 98 10.18 5.04 -7.09
C ILE A 98 9.76 4.97 -8.56
N CYS A 99 10.02 6.02 -9.34
CA CYS A 99 9.76 6.01 -10.79
C CYS A 99 10.53 4.88 -11.50
N ALA A 100 11.76 4.59 -11.06
CA ALA A 100 12.55 3.50 -11.64
C ALA A 100 11.96 2.13 -11.32
N LEU A 101 11.50 1.92 -10.08
CA LEU A 101 10.84 0.67 -9.67
C LEU A 101 9.54 0.42 -10.45
N ASN A 102 8.80 1.48 -10.78
CA ASN A 102 7.57 1.41 -11.57
C ASN A 102 7.82 1.45 -13.09
N GLU A 103 9.07 1.27 -13.53
CA GLU A 103 9.47 1.20 -14.93
C GLU A 103 9.13 2.46 -15.76
N ILE A 104 8.94 3.62 -15.10
CA ILE A 104 8.62 4.88 -15.76
C ILE A 104 9.83 5.34 -16.58
N LYS A 105 9.60 5.70 -17.85
CA LYS A 105 10.65 6.16 -18.77
C LYS A 105 11.32 7.44 -18.26
N LYS A 106 12.66 7.52 -18.36
CA LYS A 106 13.45 8.66 -17.86
C LYS A 106 12.92 10.03 -18.30
N GLY A 107 12.53 10.16 -19.57
CA GLY A 107 12.04 11.44 -20.12
C GLY A 107 10.69 11.90 -19.55
N GLN A 108 9.95 11.05 -18.85
CA GLN A 108 8.66 11.38 -18.26
C GLN A 108 8.74 11.63 -16.75
N ARG A 109 9.85 11.24 -16.10
CA ARG A 109 9.98 11.25 -14.63
C ARG A 109 9.94 12.65 -14.05
N ASP A 110 10.67 13.58 -14.62
CA ASP A 110 10.82 14.94 -14.07
C ASP A 110 9.49 15.67 -13.98
N GLN A 111 8.71 15.62 -15.05
CA GLN A 111 7.38 16.23 -15.06
C GLN A 111 6.47 15.56 -14.05
N LEU A 112 6.37 14.23 -14.09
CA LEU A 112 5.55 13.44 -13.17
C LEU A 112 5.90 13.73 -11.70
N ILE A 113 7.20 13.73 -11.36
CA ILE A 113 7.67 14.01 -10.00
C ILE A 113 7.25 15.40 -9.55
N ARG A 114 7.41 16.43 -10.43
CA ARG A 114 6.99 17.81 -10.11
C ARG A 114 5.50 17.89 -9.84
N ASP A 115 4.69 17.24 -10.69
CA ASP A 115 3.23 17.29 -10.58
C ASP A 115 2.76 16.64 -9.29
N VAL A 116 3.24 15.43 -8.99
CA VAL A 116 2.90 14.71 -7.76
C VAL A 116 3.40 15.43 -6.50
N LEU A 117 4.63 15.96 -6.51
CA LEU A 117 5.15 16.74 -5.39
C LEU A 117 4.35 18.04 -5.15
N LYS A 118 3.82 18.65 -6.20
CA LYS A 118 2.95 19.81 -6.10
C LYS A 118 1.61 19.45 -5.44
N GLU A 119 1.00 18.33 -5.81
CA GLU A 119 -0.26 17.86 -5.22
C GLU A 119 -0.16 17.65 -3.70
N VAL A 120 0.98 17.13 -3.23
CA VAL A 120 1.20 16.92 -1.79
C VAL A 120 1.91 18.09 -1.09
N ASN A 121 2.07 19.23 -1.74
CA ASN A 121 2.75 20.42 -1.20
C ASN A 121 4.17 20.12 -0.68
N LEU A 122 4.97 19.43 -1.49
CA LEU A 122 6.38 19.10 -1.21
C LEU A 122 7.35 19.54 -2.33
N LEU A 123 6.88 20.26 -3.34
CA LEU A 123 7.72 20.66 -4.47
C LEU A 123 8.90 21.54 -4.04
N ASP A 124 8.68 22.49 -3.13
CA ASP A 124 9.71 23.37 -2.62
C ASP A 124 10.74 22.65 -1.73
N GLU A 125 10.40 21.47 -1.25
CA GLU A 125 11.24 20.63 -0.41
C GLU A 125 11.96 19.51 -1.19
N LYS A 126 11.87 19.52 -2.52
CA LYS A 126 12.36 18.44 -3.39
C LYS A 126 13.84 18.11 -3.20
N ASP A 127 14.65 19.10 -2.90
CA ASP A 127 16.10 18.97 -2.71
C ASP A 127 16.50 18.71 -1.25
N LYS A 128 15.53 18.68 -0.32
CA LYS A 128 15.76 18.43 1.08
C LYS A 128 15.89 16.93 1.37
N LYS A 129 16.86 16.56 2.20
CA LYS A 129 17.01 15.17 2.63
C LYS A 129 15.81 14.71 3.45
N ILE A 130 15.33 13.49 3.22
CA ILE A 130 14.13 12.94 3.87
C ILE A 130 14.28 12.93 5.40
N ARG A 131 15.47 12.69 5.93
CA ARG A 131 15.73 12.79 7.39
C ARG A 131 15.42 14.15 7.99
N ASN A 132 15.50 15.20 7.20
CA ASN A 132 15.28 16.59 7.62
C ASN A 132 13.83 17.06 7.43
N LEU A 133 12.94 16.21 6.92
CA LEU A 133 11.52 16.50 6.80
C LEU A 133 10.83 16.40 8.17
N SER A 134 9.80 17.24 8.38
CA SER A 134 8.90 17.08 9.51
C SER A 134 8.08 15.77 9.42
N GLY A 135 7.46 15.36 10.52
CA GLY A 135 6.58 14.16 10.54
C GLY A 135 5.45 14.29 9.52
N GLY A 136 4.79 15.45 9.46
CA GLY A 136 3.72 15.71 8.49
C GLY A 136 4.21 15.71 7.03
N MET A 137 5.41 16.25 6.76
CA MET A 137 6.01 16.18 5.43
C MET A 137 6.31 14.73 5.01
N ARG A 138 6.86 13.91 5.92
CA ARG A 138 7.09 12.49 5.66
C ARG A 138 5.79 11.75 5.41
N GLN A 139 4.74 12.08 6.14
CA GLN A 139 3.41 11.49 5.93
C GLN A 139 2.85 11.87 4.54
N ARG A 140 2.99 13.13 4.11
CA ARG A 140 2.59 13.55 2.76
C ARG A 140 3.43 12.85 1.67
N LEU A 141 4.73 12.68 1.88
CA LEU A 141 5.59 11.93 0.98
C LEU A 141 5.14 10.45 0.85
N SER A 142 4.60 9.85 1.93
CA SER A 142 4.10 8.46 1.88
C SER A 142 2.85 8.28 1.03
N LEU A 143 2.08 9.34 0.80
CA LEU A 143 0.93 9.30 -0.12
C LEU A 143 1.35 9.06 -1.57
N ILE A 144 2.57 9.48 -1.93
CA ILE A 144 3.11 9.31 -3.28
C ILE A 144 3.67 7.89 -3.50
N HIS A 145 3.84 7.12 -2.46
CA HIS A 145 4.38 5.76 -2.53
C HIS A 145 3.34 4.73 -3.01
N ILE A 146 2.19 5.18 -3.41
CA ILE A 146 1.06 4.38 -3.87
C ILE A 146 1.16 4.10 -5.37
#